data_c2abd0a23b39f43a1977854d17350688
#
_entry.id   c2abd0a23b39f43a1977854d17350688
#
_cell.length_a   1.000
_cell.length_b   1.000
_cell.length_c   1.000
_cell.angle_alpha   90.00
_cell.angle_beta   90.00
_cell.angle_gamma   90.00
#
_symmetry.space_group_name_H-M   'P 1'
#
loop_
_entity.id
_entity.type
_entity.pdbx_description
1 polymer ?
#
loop_
_entity_poly.entity_id
_entity_poly.type
_entity_poly.pdbx_seq_one_letter_code
_entity_poly.pdbx_strand_id
1 'polypeptide(L)'
;MIKIYKIVSPNTDLVYVGKTELRLCDRMKVHKWTAKNTRNCSSKVIFDCGETSIELIEETDDVKRERFWISKLNSCNERKLDYPKNGRPEYKAEWYKENKEEILKKNSVPTECEVCGTFITKSNLRRHQKTQKCSKN
;
A
#
# COMPACT_ATOMS: atom_id res chain seq x y z
N MET A 1 -23.10 -5.52 11.82
CA MET A 1 -23.00 -4.09 11.47
C MET A 1 -21.57 -3.59 11.63
N ILE A 2 -21.09 -2.86 10.66
CA ILE A 2 -19.77 -2.22 10.65
C ILE A 2 -19.93 -0.80 11.20
N LYS A 3 -19.02 -0.42 12.10
CA LYS A 3 -18.95 0.94 12.63
C LYS A 3 -17.94 1.75 11.81
N ILE A 4 -18.40 2.85 11.22
CA ILE A 4 -17.51 3.86 10.62
C ILE A 4 -17.19 4.87 11.72
N TYR A 5 -15.92 5.11 11.93
CA TYR A 5 -15.43 5.99 13.00
C TYR A 5 -14.37 6.95 12.48
N LYS A 6 -14.16 8.02 13.22
CA LYS A 6 -13.02 8.94 13.03
C LYS A 6 -12.18 9.02 14.30
N ILE A 7 -10.89 9.24 14.12
CA ILE A 7 -9.96 9.61 15.19
C ILE A 7 -9.63 11.08 14.98
N VAL A 8 -9.76 11.86 16.02
CA VAL A 8 -9.57 13.31 16.01
C VAL A 8 -8.59 13.74 17.11
N SER A 9 -7.97 14.89 16.94
CA SER A 9 -7.16 15.57 17.95
C SER A 9 -7.54 17.05 18.00
N PRO A 10 -7.59 17.68 19.17
CA PRO A 10 -7.85 19.11 19.28
C PRO A 10 -6.74 19.98 18.66
N ASN A 11 -5.59 19.40 18.40
CA ASN A 11 -4.40 20.09 17.89
C ASN A 11 -4.27 20.07 16.38
N THR A 12 -5.21 19.46 15.64
CA THR A 12 -5.21 19.39 14.17
C THR A 12 -6.61 19.26 13.61
N ASP A 13 -6.84 19.85 12.44
CA ASP A 13 -8.08 19.70 11.66
C ASP A 13 -8.12 18.39 10.86
N LEU A 14 -6.99 17.66 10.80
CA LEU A 14 -6.94 16.37 10.15
C LEU A 14 -7.67 15.32 10.98
N VAL A 15 -8.34 14.40 10.30
CA VAL A 15 -9.00 13.27 10.92
C VAL A 15 -8.56 11.97 10.24
N TYR A 16 -8.54 10.89 10.99
CA TYR A 16 -8.40 9.56 10.42
C TYR A 16 -9.78 8.90 10.39
N VAL A 17 -10.16 8.36 9.25
CA VAL A 17 -11.42 7.61 9.09
C VAL A 17 -11.11 6.12 8.95
N GLY A 18 -11.88 5.29 9.63
CA GLY A 18 -11.72 3.84 9.56
C GLY A 18 -13.03 3.11 9.80
N LYS A 19 -13.00 1.80 9.61
CA LYS A 19 -14.12 0.90 9.90
C LYS A 19 -13.71 -0.21 10.86
N THR A 20 -14.66 -0.69 11.64
CA THR A 20 -14.45 -1.79 12.59
C THR A 20 -15.76 -2.50 12.95
N GLU A 21 -15.67 -3.76 13.27
CA GLU A 21 -16.76 -4.53 13.92
C GLU A 21 -16.57 -4.55 15.44
N LEU A 22 -15.39 -4.19 15.92
CA LEU A 22 -15.07 -4.14 17.34
C LEU A 22 -15.73 -2.95 18.04
N ARG A 23 -15.73 -2.97 19.37
CA ARG A 23 -16.05 -1.78 20.15
C ARG A 23 -15.01 -0.69 19.90
N LEU A 24 -15.44 0.57 19.86
CA LEU A 24 -14.55 1.70 19.56
C LEU A 24 -13.37 1.82 20.54
N CYS A 25 -13.62 1.53 21.83
CA CYS A 25 -12.58 1.53 22.85
C CYS A 25 -11.47 0.49 22.59
N ASP A 26 -11.84 -0.69 22.11
CA ASP A 26 -10.87 -1.74 21.79
C ASP A 26 -10.14 -1.42 20.49
N ARG A 27 -10.84 -0.87 19.51
CA ARG A 27 -10.23 -0.38 18.28
C ARG A 27 -9.23 0.74 18.53
N MET A 28 -9.53 1.65 19.46
CA MET A 28 -8.63 2.73 19.87
C MET A 28 -7.34 2.20 20.50
N LYS A 29 -7.42 1.14 21.33
CA LYS A 29 -6.23 0.49 21.88
C LYS A 29 -5.31 -0.06 20.78
N VAL A 30 -5.90 -0.71 19.77
CA VAL A 30 -5.15 -1.21 18.60
C VAL A 30 -4.45 -0.07 17.86
N HIS A 31 -5.14 1.05 17.63
CA HIS A 31 -4.53 2.21 16.98
C HIS A 31 -3.37 2.79 17.79
N LYS A 32 -3.54 2.96 19.10
CA LYS A 32 -2.47 3.46 20.00
C LYS A 32 -1.26 2.55 19.95
N TRP A 33 -1.47 1.25 20.02
CA TRP A 33 -0.39 0.27 19.92
C TRP A 33 0.31 0.33 18.56
N THR A 34 -0.45 0.36 17.45
CA THR A 34 0.09 0.41 16.10
C THR A 34 0.87 1.71 15.85
N ALA A 35 0.34 2.86 16.26
CA ALA A 35 1.01 4.14 16.13
C ALA A 35 2.34 4.19 16.86
N LYS A 36 2.45 3.51 18.01
CA LYS A 36 3.67 3.41 18.81
C LYS A 36 4.71 2.46 18.21
N ASN A 37 4.27 1.34 17.61
CA ASN A 37 5.14 0.24 17.22
C ASN A 37 5.38 0.14 15.71
N THR A 38 4.65 0.90 14.89
CA THR A 38 4.71 0.81 13.42
C THR A 38 5.05 2.18 12.82
N ARG A 39 5.99 2.21 11.87
CA ARG A 39 6.37 3.46 11.18
C ARG A 39 5.33 3.92 10.16
N ASN A 40 4.66 2.98 9.50
CA ASN A 40 3.72 3.24 8.40
C ASN A 40 2.26 3.03 8.84
N CYS A 41 1.74 3.95 9.62
CA CYS A 41 0.35 3.94 10.06
C CYS A 41 -0.27 5.31 9.76
N SER A 42 -1.30 5.36 8.90
CA SER A 42 -1.94 6.62 8.50
C SER A 42 -2.52 7.41 9.68
N SER A 43 -3.02 6.71 10.71
CA SER A 43 -3.53 7.36 11.93
C SER A 43 -2.43 7.95 12.82
N LYS A 44 -1.16 7.58 12.60
CA LYS A 44 -0.03 8.08 13.40
C LYS A 44 0.09 9.59 13.37
N VAL A 45 -0.21 10.21 12.24
CA VAL A 45 -0.20 11.68 12.10
C VAL A 45 -1.08 12.35 13.15
N ILE A 46 -2.25 11.77 13.45
CA ILE A 46 -3.16 12.30 14.49
C ILE A 46 -2.59 12.07 15.88
N PHE A 47 -2.01 10.89 16.14
CA PHE A 47 -1.40 10.57 17.45
C PHE A 47 -0.17 11.42 17.75
N ASP A 48 0.60 11.79 16.73
CA ASP A 48 1.77 12.67 16.88
C ASP A 48 1.38 14.11 17.23
N CYS A 49 0.11 14.51 16.99
CA CYS A 49 -0.43 15.81 17.38
C CYS A 49 -0.79 15.91 18.88
N GLY A 50 -0.77 14.80 19.63
CA GLY A 50 -0.99 14.77 21.07
C GLY A 50 -2.27 14.04 21.46
N GLU A 51 -3.16 14.69 22.21
CA GLU A 51 -4.40 14.08 22.70
C GLU A 51 -5.32 13.66 21.54
N THR A 52 -5.85 12.44 21.63
CA THR A 52 -6.70 11.84 20.58
C THR A 52 -7.93 11.19 21.16
N SER A 53 -9.03 11.31 20.43
CA SER A 53 -10.30 10.61 20.73
C SER A 53 -10.82 9.87 19.50
N ILE A 54 -11.64 8.84 19.74
CA ILE A 54 -12.33 8.08 18.70
C ILE A 54 -13.82 8.37 18.78
N GLU A 55 -14.43 8.70 17.66
CA GLU A 55 -15.84 9.04 17.55
C GLU A 55 -16.54 8.18 16.51
N LEU A 56 -17.73 7.69 16.84
CA LEU A 56 -18.59 6.99 15.89
C LEU A 56 -19.16 8.00 14.88
N ILE A 57 -19.07 7.68 13.59
CA ILE A 57 -19.75 8.44 12.54
C ILE A 57 -21.10 7.82 12.22
N GLU A 58 -21.09 6.53 11.86
CA GLU A 58 -22.32 5.78 11.57
C GLU A 58 -22.12 4.27 11.77
N GLU A 59 -23.23 3.55 11.93
CA GLU A 59 -23.27 2.08 11.85
C GLU A 59 -23.96 1.67 10.54
N THR A 60 -23.35 0.78 9.78
CA THR A 60 -23.80 0.41 8.43
C THR A 60 -23.35 -0.99 8.06
N ASP A 61 -24.05 -1.63 7.12
CA ASP A 61 -23.59 -2.86 6.49
C ASP A 61 -22.87 -2.60 5.15
N ASP A 62 -22.88 -1.35 4.67
CA ASP A 62 -22.20 -0.97 3.43
C ASP A 62 -20.73 -0.63 3.65
N VAL A 63 -19.87 -1.52 3.16
CA VAL A 63 -18.40 -1.38 3.23
C VAL A 63 -17.89 -0.13 2.48
N LYS A 64 -18.67 0.41 1.53
CA LYS A 64 -18.28 1.58 0.73
C LYS A 64 -18.43 2.90 1.49
N ARG A 65 -19.14 2.90 2.61
CA ARG A 65 -19.36 4.11 3.41
C ARG A 65 -18.07 4.70 4.00
N GLU A 66 -17.10 3.87 4.31
CA GLU A 66 -15.77 4.35 4.73
C GLU A 66 -15.15 5.29 3.69
N ARG A 67 -15.21 4.92 2.39
CA ARG A 67 -14.70 5.76 1.29
C ARG A 67 -15.44 7.09 1.17
N PHE A 68 -16.75 7.04 1.32
CA PHE A 68 -17.57 8.24 1.31
C PHE A 68 -17.09 9.24 2.36
N TRP A 69 -16.90 8.78 3.60
CA TRP A 69 -16.44 9.64 4.69
C TRP A 69 -15.00 10.10 4.55
N ILE A 70 -14.11 9.28 4.01
CA ILE A 70 -12.73 9.70 3.69
C ILE A 70 -12.73 10.84 2.66
N SER A 71 -13.63 10.83 1.69
CA SER A 71 -13.75 11.91 0.69
C SER A 71 -14.43 13.16 1.20
N LYS A 72 -15.28 13.03 2.22
CA LYS A 72 -16.05 14.15 2.80
C LYS A 72 -15.32 14.90 3.90
N LEU A 73 -14.47 14.21 4.64
CA LEU A 73 -13.72 14.78 5.75
C LEU A 73 -12.30 15.11 5.32
N ASN A 74 -11.65 16.04 6.02
CA ASN A 74 -10.23 16.34 5.83
C ASN A 74 -9.37 15.19 6.41
N SER A 75 -9.35 14.05 5.71
CA SER A 75 -8.75 12.84 6.21
C SER A 75 -7.27 12.71 5.86
N CYS A 76 -6.49 12.22 6.82
CA CYS A 76 -5.08 11.85 6.64
C CYS A 76 -4.88 10.42 6.10
N ASN A 77 -5.92 9.77 5.62
CA ASN A 77 -5.82 8.44 5.04
C ASN A 77 -4.94 8.48 3.78
N GLU A 78 -3.71 7.98 3.87
CA GLU A 78 -2.73 8.00 2.76
C GLU A 78 -3.15 7.16 1.57
N ARG A 79 -3.91 6.09 1.81
CA ARG A 79 -4.47 5.27 0.75
C ARG A 79 -5.70 5.96 0.18
N LYS A 80 -5.51 6.69 -0.90
CA LYS A 80 -6.62 7.05 -1.78
C LYS A 80 -7.24 5.74 -2.26
N LEU A 81 -8.45 5.47 -1.78
CA LEU A 81 -9.15 4.18 -1.94
C LEU A 81 -9.65 3.92 -3.39
N ASP A 82 -9.16 4.68 -4.36
CA ASP A 82 -9.50 4.54 -5.77
C ASP A 82 -8.72 3.42 -6.49
N TYR A 83 -7.91 2.66 -5.73
CA TYR A 83 -7.19 1.54 -6.30
C TYR A 83 -7.98 0.23 -6.12
N PRO A 84 -8.40 -0.43 -7.20
CA PRO A 84 -8.88 -1.79 -7.11
C PRO A 84 -7.81 -2.66 -6.45
N LYS A 85 -8.23 -3.60 -5.59
CA LYS A 85 -7.33 -4.50 -4.82
C LYS A 85 -6.29 -5.23 -5.69
N ASN A 86 -6.57 -5.40 -6.99
CA ASN A 86 -5.74 -6.12 -7.96
C ASN A 86 -4.75 -5.23 -8.72
N GLY A 87 -4.46 -4.03 -8.22
CA GLY A 87 -3.66 -3.03 -8.93
C GLY A 87 -4.46 -2.38 -10.06
N ARG A 88 -3.87 -1.38 -10.68
CA ARG A 88 -4.48 -0.62 -11.79
C ARG A 88 -4.27 -1.36 -13.12
N PRO A 89 -5.19 -2.21 -13.60
CA PRO A 89 -4.96 -2.90 -14.87
C PRO A 89 -4.81 -1.91 -16.02
N GLU A 90 -5.64 -0.86 -16.04
CA GLU A 90 -5.64 0.16 -17.11
C GLU A 90 -4.38 1.03 -17.08
N TYR A 91 -4.05 1.60 -15.94
CA TYR A 91 -2.83 2.42 -15.80
C TYR A 91 -1.56 1.61 -16.05
N LYS A 92 -1.48 0.36 -15.58
CA LYS A 92 -0.33 -0.50 -15.87
C LYS A 92 -0.23 -0.83 -17.35
N ALA A 93 -1.37 -1.04 -18.01
CA ALA A 93 -1.40 -1.33 -19.44
C ALA A 93 -0.97 -0.11 -20.27
N GLU A 94 -1.45 1.07 -19.94
CA GLU A 94 -1.06 2.33 -20.60
C GLU A 94 0.42 2.65 -20.33
N TRP A 95 0.83 2.64 -19.09
CA TRP A 95 2.22 2.85 -18.71
C TRP A 95 3.16 1.85 -19.39
N TYR A 96 2.76 0.57 -19.46
CA TYR A 96 3.55 -0.45 -20.15
C TYR A 96 3.61 -0.22 -21.67
N LYS A 97 2.53 0.23 -22.29
CA LYS A 97 2.53 0.60 -23.72
C LYS A 97 3.51 1.74 -24.01
N GLU A 98 3.47 2.79 -23.20
CA GLU A 98 4.34 3.96 -23.33
C GLU A 98 5.83 3.65 -23.11
N ASN A 99 6.11 2.76 -22.15
CA ASN A 99 7.48 2.45 -21.74
C ASN A 99 7.99 1.11 -22.29
N LYS A 100 7.21 0.42 -23.11
CA LYS A 100 7.52 -0.94 -23.61
C LYS A 100 8.88 -1.02 -24.29
N GLU A 101 9.20 -0.09 -25.17
CA GLU A 101 10.46 -0.10 -25.91
C GLU A 101 11.66 0.08 -24.98
N GLU A 102 11.58 0.97 -24.02
CA GLU A 102 12.64 1.20 -23.04
C GLU A 102 12.84 -0.01 -22.12
N ILE A 103 11.74 -0.64 -21.68
CA ILE A 103 11.77 -1.85 -20.86
C ILE A 103 12.41 -3.00 -21.65
N LEU A 104 12.03 -3.18 -22.92
CA LEU A 104 12.61 -4.20 -23.79
C LEU A 104 14.08 -3.97 -24.02
N LYS A 105 14.51 -2.73 -24.28
CA LYS A 105 15.94 -2.36 -24.43
C LYS A 105 16.72 -2.70 -23.15
N LYS A 106 16.23 -2.32 -21.98
CA LYS A 106 16.88 -2.61 -20.69
C LYS A 106 16.97 -4.12 -20.41
N ASN A 107 15.96 -4.88 -20.77
CA ASN A 107 15.90 -6.32 -20.52
C ASN A 107 16.65 -7.15 -21.53
N SER A 108 16.88 -6.63 -22.75
CA SER A 108 17.61 -7.31 -23.84
C SER A 108 19.11 -7.09 -23.82
N VAL A 109 19.64 -6.30 -22.89
CA VAL A 109 21.09 -6.08 -22.76
C VAL A 109 21.80 -7.42 -22.57
N PRO A 110 22.73 -7.82 -23.49
CA PRO A 110 23.49 -9.03 -23.32
C PRO A 110 24.45 -8.86 -22.15
N THR A 111 24.43 -9.79 -21.24
CA THR A 111 25.29 -9.82 -20.05
C THR A 111 26.04 -11.14 -20.01
N GLU A 112 27.32 -11.11 -19.81
CA GLU A 112 28.15 -12.31 -19.67
C GLU A 112 27.88 -12.99 -18.34
N CYS A 113 27.69 -14.28 -18.36
CA CYS A 113 27.53 -15.07 -17.13
C CYS A 113 28.93 -15.31 -16.52
N GLU A 114 29.13 -14.83 -15.31
CA GLU A 114 30.38 -14.98 -14.56
C GLU A 114 30.77 -16.45 -14.29
N VAL A 115 29.79 -17.37 -14.36
CA VAL A 115 30.00 -18.79 -14.07
C VAL A 115 30.44 -19.58 -15.30
N CYS A 116 29.84 -19.33 -16.47
CA CYS A 116 30.11 -20.12 -17.69
C CYS A 116 30.54 -19.29 -18.92
N GLY A 117 30.61 -17.97 -18.80
CA GLY A 117 31.00 -17.07 -19.88
C GLY A 117 30.00 -16.91 -21.03
N THR A 118 28.80 -17.48 -20.91
CA THR A 118 27.75 -17.37 -21.94
C THR A 118 27.04 -16.02 -21.88
N PHE A 119 26.86 -15.37 -23.04
CA PHE A 119 26.09 -14.14 -23.13
C PHE A 119 24.59 -14.42 -23.08
N ILE A 120 23.90 -13.82 -22.11
CA ILE A 120 22.47 -14.00 -21.86
C ILE A 120 21.87 -12.65 -21.50
N THR A 121 20.59 -12.47 -21.80
CA THR A 121 19.89 -11.24 -21.40
C THR A 121 19.88 -11.09 -19.88
N LYS A 122 20.06 -9.87 -19.40
CA LYS A 122 20.11 -9.55 -17.96
C LYS A 122 18.92 -10.12 -17.18
N SER A 123 17.74 -10.11 -17.77
CA SER A 123 16.51 -10.67 -17.17
C SER A 123 16.56 -12.19 -16.98
N ASN A 124 17.32 -12.91 -17.83
CA ASN A 124 17.41 -14.37 -17.79
C ASN A 124 18.65 -14.88 -17.04
N LEU A 125 19.61 -14.01 -16.72
CA LEU A 125 20.87 -14.37 -16.09
C LEU A 125 20.68 -15.18 -14.81
N ARG A 126 19.84 -14.71 -13.91
CA ARG A 126 19.58 -15.39 -12.63
C ARG A 126 18.95 -16.77 -12.81
N ARG A 127 18.07 -16.92 -13.81
CA ARG A 127 17.45 -18.22 -14.14
C ARG A 127 18.47 -19.16 -14.76
N HIS A 128 19.32 -18.67 -15.68
CA HIS A 128 20.38 -19.41 -16.31
C HIS A 128 21.38 -19.96 -15.30
N GLN A 129 21.85 -19.17 -14.33
CA GLN A 129 22.78 -19.60 -13.28
C GLN A 129 22.26 -20.76 -12.42
N LYS A 130 20.94 -20.96 -12.37
CA LYS A 130 20.31 -22.08 -11.68
C LYS A 130 20.16 -23.33 -12.54
N THR A 131 20.50 -23.28 -13.82
CA THR A 131 20.38 -24.42 -14.72
C THR A 131 21.64 -25.29 -14.72
N GLN A 132 21.47 -26.59 -14.94
CA GLN A 132 22.60 -27.52 -15.06
C GLN A 132 23.56 -27.19 -16.21
N LYS A 133 23.09 -26.49 -17.25
CA LYS A 133 23.91 -26.03 -18.37
C LYS A 133 24.95 -24.99 -17.97
N CYS A 134 24.62 -24.13 -16.98
CA CYS A 134 25.55 -23.14 -16.46
C CYS A 134 26.64 -23.77 -15.58
N SER A 135 26.31 -24.80 -14.82
CA SER A 135 27.23 -25.45 -13.88
C SER A 135 28.13 -26.50 -14.49
N LYS A 136 28.01 -26.81 -15.78
CA LYS A 136 28.79 -27.85 -16.47
C LYS A 136 30.00 -27.34 -17.26
N ASN A 137 30.25 -26.02 -17.26
CA ASN A 137 31.44 -25.44 -17.90
C ASN A 137 32.46 -25.04 -16.81
#